data_7a6d9e4938d68fc8c1184e56b0fae6ee
#
_entry.id   7a6d9e4938d68fc8c1184e56b0fae6ee
#
_cell.length_a   1.000
_cell.length_b   1.000
_cell.length_c   1.000
_cell.angle_alpha   90.00
_cell.angle_beta   90.00
_cell.angle_gamma   90.00
#
_symmetry.space_group_name_H-M   'P 1'
#
loop_
_entity.id
_entity.type
_entity.pdbx_description
1 polymer ?
#
loop_
_entity_poly.entity_id
_entity_poly.type
_entity_poly.pdbx_seq_one_letter_code
_entity_poly.pdbx_strand_id
1 'polypeptide(L)'
;MTSETLTHSIGQRFLLWIDDVGGYLVSRNESFTIGRSGVHATSEVPINGDLASEHVTIQSGSDYYVLIPHAKTLVNSLEVEEPLAIVTGDILTMGSVQLEVQPRHPLSQTLGLRITSHHNSYGAKNILLMKRSIIIGSKRQNHIVLGNGHEDTVIYESSESKRLFFKPTAPIRVGEQSATDDSELSNGSCLESGDLTITVESLD
;
A
#
# COMPACT_ATOMS: atom_id res chain seq x y z
N MET A 1 22.82 -21.81 23.33
CA MET A 1 21.75 -20.85 23.65
C MET A 1 21.38 -20.22 22.31
N THR A 2 20.38 -20.80 21.65
CA THR A 2 19.85 -20.28 20.40
C THR A 2 18.95 -19.09 20.76
N SER A 3 19.35 -17.89 20.35
CA SER A 3 18.53 -16.70 20.44
C SER A 3 17.35 -16.89 19.48
N GLU A 4 16.18 -17.23 20.02
CA GLU A 4 14.93 -17.11 19.26
C GLU A 4 14.72 -15.62 18.98
N THR A 5 15.03 -15.20 17.78
CA THR A 5 14.63 -13.89 17.28
C THR A 5 13.10 -13.93 17.22
N LEU A 6 12.44 -13.22 18.14
CA LEU A 6 10.99 -13.00 18.10
C LEU A 6 10.69 -12.26 16.81
N THR A 7 10.35 -13.00 15.77
CA THR A 7 9.85 -12.45 14.52
C THR A 7 8.50 -11.80 14.80
N HIS A 8 8.48 -10.48 14.94
CA HIS A 8 7.23 -9.74 15.10
C HIS A 8 6.46 -9.81 13.78
N SER A 9 5.25 -10.36 13.84
CA SER A 9 4.35 -10.39 12.67
C SER A 9 4.08 -8.96 12.17
N ILE A 10 3.91 -8.82 10.86
CA ILE A 10 3.48 -7.55 10.28
C ILE A 10 2.01 -7.33 10.64
N GLY A 11 1.68 -6.15 11.15
CA GLY A 11 0.33 -5.73 11.51
C GLY A 11 -0.59 -5.49 10.30
N GLN A 12 -1.72 -4.82 10.55
CA GLN A 12 -2.67 -4.48 9.48
C GLN A 12 -2.14 -3.38 8.56
N ARG A 13 -1.20 -2.55 9.06
CA ARG A 13 -0.56 -1.48 8.29
C ARG A 13 0.95 -1.63 8.33
N PHE A 14 1.56 -1.40 7.19
CA PHE A 14 3.02 -1.44 7.07
C PHE A 14 3.50 -0.57 5.92
N LEU A 15 4.77 -0.23 5.94
CA LEU A 15 5.45 0.44 4.84
C LEU A 15 6.29 -0.57 4.06
N LEU A 16 6.28 -0.41 2.75
CA LEU A 16 7.25 -1.00 1.85
C LEU A 16 8.14 0.11 1.33
N TRP A 17 9.42 0.03 1.62
CA TRP A 17 10.45 0.91 1.09
C TRP A 17 11.17 0.18 -0.04
N ILE A 18 11.18 0.75 -1.22
CA ILE A 18 11.75 0.15 -2.42
C ILE A 18 12.76 1.10 -3.00
N ASP A 19 14.01 0.66 -3.12
CA ASP A 19 15.10 1.46 -3.65
C ASP A 19 14.74 1.98 -5.05
N ASP A 20 15.10 3.22 -5.34
CA ASP A 20 14.83 3.94 -6.58
C ASP A 20 13.34 4.16 -6.93
N VAL A 21 12.40 3.60 -6.16
CA VAL A 21 10.95 3.74 -6.40
C VAL A 21 10.27 4.56 -5.32
N GLY A 22 10.64 4.34 -4.05
CA GLY A 22 10.11 5.06 -2.90
C GLY A 22 9.20 4.25 -2.00
N GLY A 23 8.46 4.94 -1.12
CA GLY A 23 7.62 4.35 -0.09
C GLY A 23 6.19 4.09 -0.53
N TYR A 24 5.65 2.97 -0.05
CA TYR A 24 4.25 2.56 -0.16
C TYR A 24 3.68 2.30 1.23
N LEU A 25 2.64 3.03 1.62
CA LEU A 25 1.84 2.69 2.79
C LEU A 25 0.82 1.62 2.39
N VAL A 26 0.87 0.48 3.03
CA VAL A 26 -0.03 -0.64 2.75
C VAL A 26 -1.01 -0.81 3.92
N SER A 27 -2.30 -0.89 3.61
CA SER A 27 -3.36 -1.33 4.53
C SER A 27 -3.94 -2.65 4.06
N ARG A 28 -4.15 -3.58 4.99
CA ARG A 28 -4.78 -4.90 4.77
C ARG A 28 -6.23 -4.93 5.22
N ASN A 29 -6.74 -3.81 5.70
CA ASN A 29 -8.14 -3.69 6.11
C ASN A 29 -9.08 -3.69 4.89
N GLU A 30 -10.34 -4.05 5.09
CA GLU A 30 -11.37 -3.95 4.03
C GLU A 30 -11.74 -2.50 3.71
N SER A 31 -11.45 -1.60 4.63
CA SER A 31 -11.60 -0.16 4.47
C SER A 31 -10.49 0.57 5.20
N PHE A 32 -10.19 1.78 4.78
CA PHE A 32 -9.34 2.70 5.52
C PHE A 32 -9.86 4.13 5.45
N THR A 33 -9.55 4.90 6.49
CA THR A 33 -9.82 6.34 6.53
C THR A 33 -8.58 7.13 6.15
N ILE A 34 -8.78 8.18 5.35
CA ILE A 34 -7.78 9.22 5.08
C ILE A 34 -8.19 10.46 5.88
N GLY A 35 -7.26 11.04 6.61
CA GLY A 35 -7.53 12.23 7.40
C GLY A 35 -6.27 12.96 7.84
N ARG A 36 -6.46 13.95 8.70
CA ARG A 36 -5.37 14.79 9.19
C ARG A 36 -4.44 14.01 10.11
N SER A 37 -3.13 14.17 9.88
CA SER A 37 -2.11 13.68 10.81
C SER A 37 -2.09 14.52 12.11
N GLY A 38 -1.68 13.90 13.21
CA GLY A 38 -1.52 14.57 14.50
C GLY A 38 -1.37 13.58 15.64
N VAL A 39 -1.13 14.10 16.86
CA VAL A 39 -0.90 13.28 18.07
C VAL A 39 -2.11 12.38 18.41
N HIS A 40 -3.30 12.77 17.97
CA HIS A 40 -4.54 12.03 18.17
C HIS A 40 -5.19 11.63 16.84
N ALA A 41 -4.37 11.39 15.79
CA ALA A 41 -4.89 10.95 14.51
C ALA A 41 -5.54 9.56 14.65
N THR A 42 -6.80 9.47 14.23
CA THR A 42 -7.59 8.22 14.21
C THR A 42 -7.60 7.58 12.83
N SER A 43 -7.19 8.33 11.79
CA SER A 43 -7.18 7.85 10.41
C SER A 43 -6.02 6.88 10.16
N GLU A 44 -6.29 5.81 9.42
CA GLU A 44 -5.25 4.82 9.06
C GLU A 44 -4.24 5.39 8.05
N VAL A 45 -4.66 6.37 7.25
CA VAL A 45 -3.81 7.10 6.31
C VAL A 45 -3.75 8.58 6.74
N PRO A 46 -2.91 8.91 7.74
CA PRO A 46 -2.77 10.28 8.21
C PRO A 46 -1.91 11.10 7.23
N ILE A 47 -2.42 12.24 6.80
CA ILE A 47 -1.72 13.17 5.92
C ILE A 47 -1.63 14.54 6.61
N ASN A 48 -0.44 15.12 6.62
CA ASN A 48 -0.26 16.48 7.13
C ASN A 48 -0.74 17.50 6.09
N GLY A 49 -2.01 17.88 6.19
CA GLY A 49 -2.69 18.79 5.26
C GLY A 49 -3.94 19.39 5.88
N ASP A 50 -4.65 20.20 5.10
CA ASP A 50 -5.93 20.81 5.50
C ASP A 50 -7.06 19.78 5.34
N LEU A 51 -7.09 18.83 6.28
CA LEU A 51 -8.03 17.71 6.32
C LEU A 51 -8.81 17.69 7.63
N ALA A 52 -10.02 17.13 7.60
CA ALA A 52 -10.71 16.69 8.81
C ALA A 52 -9.97 15.49 9.44
N SER A 53 -10.22 15.18 10.72
CA SER A 53 -9.61 14.03 11.42
C SER A 53 -9.84 12.72 10.65
N GLU A 54 -11.08 12.52 10.20
CA GLU A 54 -11.51 11.51 9.25
C GLU A 54 -12.16 12.25 8.09
N HIS A 55 -11.49 12.38 6.95
CA HIS A 55 -11.95 13.18 5.82
C HIS A 55 -12.74 12.35 4.82
N VAL A 56 -12.22 11.19 4.46
CA VAL A 56 -12.91 10.20 3.64
C VAL A 56 -12.62 8.79 4.13
N THR A 57 -13.55 7.87 3.89
CA THR A 57 -13.30 6.43 3.99
C THR A 57 -13.29 5.82 2.60
N ILE A 58 -12.30 4.99 2.30
CA ILE A 58 -12.29 4.14 1.11
C ILE A 58 -12.63 2.73 1.55
N GLN A 59 -13.71 2.19 1.03
CA GLN A 59 -14.19 0.85 1.33
C GLN A 59 -14.15 -0.05 0.11
N SER A 60 -13.67 -1.28 0.28
CA SER A 60 -13.67 -2.25 -0.81
C SER A 60 -15.01 -2.98 -0.91
N GLY A 61 -15.56 -3.05 -2.12
CA GLY A 61 -16.62 -3.99 -2.50
C GLY A 61 -16.03 -5.27 -3.09
N SER A 62 -16.87 -6.08 -3.76
CA SER A 62 -16.41 -7.28 -4.46
C SER A 62 -15.52 -6.96 -5.66
N ASP A 63 -15.90 -5.99 -6.49
CA ASP A 63 -15.18 -5.62 -7.72
C ASP A 63 -14.97 -4.11 -7.89
N TYR A 64 -15.29 -3.33 -6.87
CA TYR A 64 -15.21 -1.87 -6.90
C TYR A 64 -14.75 -1.33 -5.55
N TYR A 65 -14.43 -0.05 -5.54
CA TYR A 65 -14.14 0.70 -4.32
C TYR A 65 -15.08 1.88 -4.20
N VAL A 66 -15.53 2.15 -2.98
CA VAL A 66 -16.43 3.25 -2.66
C VAL A 66 -15.70 4.27 -1.81
N LEU A 67 -15.72 5.51 -2.25
CA LEU A 67 -15.36 6.66 -1.45
C LEU A 67 -16.59 7.13 -0.68
N ILE A 68 -16.46 7.27 0.64
CA ILE A 68 -17.48 7.77 1.54
C ILE A 68 -16.94 9.10 2.10
N PRO A 69 -17.49 10.26 1.70
CA PRO A 69 -17.02 11.54 2.20
C PRO A 69 -17.55 11.80 3.61
N HIS A 70 -16.70 12.32 4.50
CA HIS A 70 -17.07 12.83 5.83
C HIS A 70 -16.84 14.34 5.94
N ALA A 71 -16.12 14.90 4.99
CA ALA A 71 -15.88 16.32 4.82
C ALA A 71 -15.85 16.69 3.33
N LYS A 72 -15.77 17.98 3.03
CA LYS A 72 -15.82 18.47 1.65
C LYS A 72 -14.75 17.79 0.78
N THR A 73 -15.21 16.98 -0.15
CA THR A 73 -14.39 16.17 -1.06
C THR A 73 -14.82 16.39 -2.50
N LEU A 74 -13.87 16.50 -3.41
CA LEU A 74 -14.14 16.56 -4.84
C LEU A 74 -13.58 15.30 -5.51
N VAL A 75 -14.34 14.76 -6.46
CA VAL A 75 -13.85 13.74 -7.39
C VAL A 75 -13.93 14.34 -8.79
N ASN A 76 -12.80 14.39 -9.48
CA ASN A 76 -12.68 15.03 -10.81
C ASN A 76 -13.24 16.47 -10.82
N SER A 77 -12.98 17.25 -9.77
CA SER A 77 -13.44 18.63 -9.55
C SER A 77 -14.94 18.77 -9.27
N LEU A 78 -15.70 17.69 -9.13
CA LEU A 78 -17.11 17.71 -8.74
C LEU A 78 -17.24 17.36 -7.26
N GLU A 79 -18.00 18.15 -6.52
CA GLU A 79 -18.24 17.90 -5.08
C GLU A 79 -19.08 16.63 -4.90
N VAL A 80 -18.67 15.79 -3.95
CA VAL A 80 -19.29 14.53 -3.62
C VAL A 80 -19.79 14.58 -2.18
N GLU A 81 -21.09 14.42 -1.99
CA GLU A 81 -21.76 14.45 -0.69
C GLU A 81 -22.24 13.04 -0.25
N GLU A 82 -22.37 12.11 -1.18
CA GLU A 82 -22.84 10.74 -0.94
C GLU A 82 -21.76 9.72 -1.35
N PRO A 83 -21.84 8.46 -0.88
CA PRO A 83 -20.91 7.42 -1.30
C PRO A 83 -20.83 7.27 -2.82
N LEU A 84 -19.63 7.31 -3.37
CA LEU A 84 -19.36 7.27 -4.80
C LEU A 84 -18.37 6.14 -5.12
N ALA A 85 -18.69 5.32 -6.13
CA ALA A 85 -17.74 4.36 -6.68
C ALA A 85 -16.60 5.11 -7.42
N ILE A 86 -15.36 4.79 -7.05
CA ILE A 86 -14.17 5.38 -7.68
C ILE A 86 -13.54 4.40 -8.68
N VAL A 87 -12.98 4.96 -9.74
CA VAL A 87 -12.37 4.21 -10.83
C VAL A 87 -10.96 4.71 -11.14
N THR A 88 -10.19 3.92 -11.87
CA THR A 88 -8.85 4.30 -12.34
C THR A 88 -8.84 5.66 -13.04
N GLY A 89 -7.93 6.51 -12.63
CA GLY A 89 -7.74 7.86 -13.17
C GLY A 89 -8.54 8.94 -12.45
N ASP A 90 -9.42 8.58 -11.51
CA ASP A 90 -10.10 9.58 -10.70
C ASP A 90 -9.11 10.37 -9.85
N ILE A 91 -9.34 11.68 -9.79
CA ILE A 91 -8.59 12.61 -8.94
C ILE A 91 -9.47 12.98 -7.75
N LEU A 92 -9.02 12.56 -6.57
CA LEU A 92 -9.65 12.87 -5.29
C LEU A 92 -9.00 14.14 -4.72
N THR A 93 -9.79 15.18 -4.44
CA THR A 93 -9.28 16.43 -3.86
C THR A 93 -9.95 16.70 -2.51
N MET A 94 -9.14 16.86 -1.49
CA MET A 94 -9.52 17.07 -0.09
C MET A 94 -8.71 18.25 0.45
N GLY A 95 -9.29 19.43 0.52
CA GLY A 95 -8.55 20.66 0.82
C GLY A 95 -7.37 20.86 -0.15
N SER A 96 -6.15 20.92 0.38
CA SER A 96 -4.91 21.02 -0.41
C SER A 96 -4.32 19.66 -0.84
N VAL A 97 -4.88 18.56 -0.39
CA VAL A 97 -4.40 17.20 -0.68
C VAL A 97 -5.07 16.66 -1.93
N GLN A 98 -4.29 16.13 -2.85
CA GLN A 98 -4.77 15.45 -4.04
C GLN A 98 -4.21 14.04 -4.14
N LEU A 99 -5.08 13.08 -4.49
CA LEU A 99 -4.71 11.70 -4.78
C LEU A 99 -5.28 11.30 -6.15
N GLU A 100 -4.55 10.44 -6.84
CA GLU A 100 -4.96 9.83 -8.10
C GLU A 100 -5.19 8.32 -7.88
N VAL A 101 -6.32 7.82 -8.35
CA VAL A 101 -6.62 6.38 -8.36
C VAL A 101 -5.80 5.70 -9.44
N GLN A 102 -4.89 4.79 -9.05
CA GLN A 102 -3.96 4.12 -9.95
C GLN A 102 -4.63 2.99 -10.74
N PRO A 103 -4.07 2.60 -11.90
CA PRO A 103 -4.53 1.42 -12.64
C PRO A 103 -4.56 0.16 -11.78
N ARG A 104 -5.59 -0.67 -11.96
CA ARG A 104 -5.75 -1.94 -11.25
C ARG A 104 -5.06 -3.06 -12.03
N HIS A 105 -4.39 -3.95 -11.31
CA HIS A 105 -3.81 -5.13 -11.92
C HIS A 105 -4.91 -6.15 -12.28
N PRO A 106 -4.92 -6.77 -13.48
CA PRO A 106 -5.99 -7.69 -13.90
C PRO A 106 -6.17 -8.91 -12.98
N LEU A 107 -5.12 -9.33 -12.29
CA LEU A 107 -5.11 -10.51 -11.41
C LEU A 107 -5.25 -10.17 -9.92
N SER A 108 -5.47 -8.90 -9.58
CA SER A 108 -5.57 -8.47 -8.19
C SER A 108 -6.58 -7.34 -8.04
N GLN A 109 -7.30 -7.38 -6.94
CA GLN A 109 -8.24 -6.32 -6.57
C GLN A 109 -7.62 -5.25 -5.67
N THR A 110 -6.30 -5.27 -5.45
CA THR A 110 -5.60 -4.25 -4.67
C THR A 110 -5.78 -2.88 -5.32
N LEU A 111 -6.21 -1.89 -4.54
CA LEU A 111 -6.33 -0.50 -4.98
C LEU A 111 -5.02 0.23 -4.73
N GLY A 112 -4.55 0.96 -5.72
CA GLY A 112 -3.46 1.92 -5.58
C GLY A 112 -4.00 3.36 -5.59
N LEU A 113 -3.49 4.18 -4.67
CA LEU A 113 -3.67 5.63 -4.68
C LEU A 113 -2.30 6.29 -4.64
N ARG A 114 -2.12 7.34 -5.43
CA ARG A 114 -0.89 8.14 -5.42
C ARG A 114 -1.19 9.57 -4.98
N ILE A 115 -0.50 10.06 -3.96
CA ILE A 115 -0.56 11.45 -3.53
C ILE A 115 0.18 12.29 -4.57
N THR A 116 -0.56 13.07 -5.35
CA THR A 116 -0.04 13.91 -6.44
C THR A 116 0.34 15.30 -5.98
N SER A 117 -0.20 15.74 -4.85
CA SER A 117 0.20 16.99 -4.18
C SER A 117 1.56 16.85 -3.48
N HIS A 118 2.05 17.92 -2.85
CA HIS A 118 3.34 17.91 -2.13
C HIS A 118 3.34 17.09 -0.82
N HIS A 119 2.17 16.61 -0.38
CA HIS A 119 1.96 15.88 0.86
C HIS A 119 2.47 14.42 0.79
N ASN A 120 2.51 13.76 1.94
CA ASN A 120 2.81 12.33 2.08
C ASN A 120 2.12 11.77 3.33
N SER A 121 2.13 10.43 3.46
CA SER A 121 1.73 9.73 4.67
C SER A 121 2.89 8.83 5.11
N TYR A 122 3.41 9.05 6.32
CA TYR A 122 4.63 8.38 6.84
C TYR A 122 5.83 8.44 5.87
N GLY A 123 5.98 9.52 5.11
CA GLY A 123 7.02 9.65 4.08
C GLY A 123 6.67 9.01 2.73
N ALA A 124 5.66 8.16 2.67
CA ALA A 124 5.22 7.52 1.44
C ALA A 124 4.26 8.42 0.64
N LYS A 125 4.37 8.39 -0.68
CA LYS A 125 3.42 9.03 -1.62
C LYS A 125 2.41 8.05 -2.22
N ASN A 126 2.67 6.76 -2.08
CA ASN A 126 1.80 5.72 -2.62
C ASN A 126 1.11 4.98 -1.48
N ILE A 127 -0.16 4.67 -1.68
CA ILE A 127 -1.01 3.96 -0.71
C ILE A 127 -1.62 2.77 -1.43
N LEU A 128 -1.56 1.59 -0.80
CA LEU A 128 -2.18 0.37 -1.31
C LEU A 128 -3.21 -0.15 -0.31
N LEU A 129 -4.46 -0.32 -0.74
CA LEU A 129 -5.43 -1.14 -0.03
C LEU A 129 -5.30 -2.56 -0.57
N MET A 130 -4.54 -3.37 0.15
CA MET A 130 -4.17 -4.71 -0.28
C MET A 130 -5.35 -5.67 -0.19
N LYS A 131 -5.71 -6.25 -1.32
CA LYS A 131 -6.65 -7.39 -1.42
C LYS A 131 -5.88 -8.62 -1.85
N ARG A 132 -5.46 -9.42 -0.87
CA ARG A 132 -4.71 -10.67 -1.02
C ARG A 132 -3.29 -10.54 -1.54
N SER A 133 -3.02 -9.69 -2.55
CA SER A 133 -1.69 -9.65 -3.15
C SER A 133 -1.30 -8.29 -3.71
N ILE A 134 0.01 -8.01 -3.65
CA ILE A 134 0.67 -6.90 -4.33
C ILE A 134 1.62 -7.51 -5.35
N ILE A 135 1.54 -7.04 -6.60
CA ILE A 135 2.41 -7.49 -7.69
C ILE A 135 3.41 -6.38 -7.98
N ILE A 136 4.68 -6.76 -7.99
CA ILE A 136 5.83 -5.87 -8.13
C ILE A 136 6.61 -6.33 -9.36
N GLY A 137 7.03 -5.43 -10.24
CA GLY A 137 7.82 -5.78 -11.42
C GLY A 137 7.79 -4.69 -12.49
N SER A 138 8.37 -4.94 -13.66
CA SER A 138 8.59 -3.92 -14.69
C SER A 138 7.34 -3.57 -15.52
N LYS A 139 6.24 -4.32 -15.40
CA LYS A 139 5.05 -4.08 -16.20
C LYS A 139 4.24 -2.90 -15.67
N ARG A 140 3.77 -2.04 -16.55
CA ARG A 140 2.99 -0.84 -16.18
C ARG A 140 1.70 -1.11 -15.40
N GLN A 141 1.16 -2.32 -15.50
CA GLN A 141 -0.05 -2.74 -14.79
C GLN A 141 0.22 -3.25 -13.37
N ASN A 142 1.48 -3.42 -12.99
CA ASN A 142 1.83 -3.85 -11.64
C ASN A 142 1.47 -2.77 -10.62
N HIS A 143 1.17 -3.16 -9.38
CA HIS A 143 0.87 -2.21 -8.30
C HIS A 143 2.11 -1.37 -7.95
N ILE A 144 3.28 -1.99 -8.08
CA ILE A 144 4.58 -1.36 -7.89
C ILE A 144 5.38 -1.60 -9.16
N VAL A 145 5.66 -0.52 -9.88
CA VAL A 145 6.37 -0.58 -11.16
C VAL A 145 7.84 -0.30 -10.92
N LEU A 146 8.67 -1.29 -11.22
CA LEU A 146 10.12 -1.22 -11.17
C LEU A 146 10.71 -0.78 -12.51
N GLY A 147 11.99 -0.47 -12.54
CA GLY A 147 12.76 -0.29 -13.75
C GLY A 147 12.74 -1.54 -14.65
N ASN A 148 13.26 -1.40 -15.87
CA ASN A 148 13.29 -2.50 -16.83
C ASN A 148 14.20 -3.65 -16.35
N GLY A 149 13.80 -4.88 -16.65
CA GLY A 149 14.60 -6.08 -16.39
C GLY A 149 14.22 -6.85 -15.12
N HIS A 150 13.33 -6.32 -14.29
CA HIS A 150 12.82 -7.05 -13.13
C HIS A 150 11.62 -7.93 -13.51
N GLU A 151 11.69 -9.20 -13.15
CA GLU A 151 10.58 -10.13 -13.28
C GLU A 151 9.48 -9.80 -12.24
N ASP A 152 8.24 -10.21 -12.56
CA ASP A 152 7.13 -10.00 -11.64
C ASP A 152 7.33 -10.86 -10.38
N THR A 153 7.13 -10.24 -9.24
CA THR A 153 7.20 -10.86 -7.93
C THR A 153 5.95 -10.49 -7.12
N VAL A 154 5.59 -11.29 -6.14
CA VAL A 154 4.30 -11.15 -5.46
C VAL A 154 4.49 -11.15 -3.94
N ILE A 155 3.95 -10.14 -3.28
CA ILE A 155 3.64 -10.20 -1.86
C ILE A 155 2.19 -10.63 -1.72
N TYR A 156 1.91 -11.67 -0.92
CA TYR A 156 0.55 -12.17 -0.75
C TYR A 156 0.25 -12.55 0.70
N GLU A 157 -1.04 -12.50 1.04
CA GLU A 157 -1.55 -12.97 2.31
C GLU A 157 -2.00 -14.43 2.20
N SER A 158 -1.47 -15.29 3.06
CA SER A 158 -1.93 -16.67 3.18
C SER A 158 -3.37 -16.73 3.68
N SER A 159 -4.21 -17.50 3.01
CA SER A 159 -5.63 -17.67 3.39
C SER A 159 -5.78 -18.32 4.77
N GLU A 160 -4.85 -19.19 5.14
CA GLU A 160 -4.87 -19.99 6.37
C GLU A 160 -4.31 -19.23 7.56
N SER A 161 -3.08 -18.72 7.42
CA SER A 161 -2.35 -18.11 8.53
C SER A 161 -2.57 -16.60 8.66
N LYS A 162 -3.11 -15.94 7.65
CA LYS A 162 -3.19 -14.47 7.55
C LYS A 162 -1.84 -13.76 7.62
N ARG A 163 -0.76 -14.50 7.42
CA ARG A 163 0.59 -13.97 7.35
C ARG A 163 0.95 -13.55 5.93
N LEU A 164 1.89 -12.64 5.82
CA LEU A 164 2.41 -12.19 4.53
C LEU A 164 3.58 -13.05 4.08
N PHE A 165 3.57 -13.38 2.82
CA PHE A 165 4.63 -14.10 2.14
C PHE A 165 5.09 -13.33 0.92
N PHE A 166 6.35 -13.51 0.62
CA PHE A 166 6.96 -13.05 -0.62
C PHE A 166 7.22 -14.26 -1.50
N LYS A 167 6.74 -14.22 -2.73
CA LYS A 167 6.95 -15.25 -3.75
C LYS A 167 7.86 -14.70 -4.83
N PRO A 168 9.14 -15.07 -4.84
CA PRO A 168 10.07 -14.67 -5.88
C PRO A 168 9.80 -15.44 -7.18
N THR A 169 10.05 -14.80 -8.31
CA THR A 169 10.11 -15.49 -9.64
C THR A 169 11.53 -15.88 -10.01
N ALA A 170 12.53 -15.29 -9.36
CA ALA A 170 13.94 -15.62 -9.47
C ALA A 170 14.55 -15.75 -8.06
N PRO A 171 15.71 -16.41 -7.90
CA PRO A 171 16.37 -16.50 -6.60
C PRO A 171 16.62 -15.11 -6.01
N ILE A 172 16.20 -14.90 -4.78
CA ILE A 172 16.39 -13.66 -4.02
C ILE A 172 17.11 -13.93 -2.70
N ARG A 173 17.62 -12.89 -2.08
CA ARG A 173 18.10 -12.93 -0.70
C ARG A 173 17.05 -12.35 0.24
N VAL A 174 16.81 -13.05 1.35
CA VAL A 174 16.00 -12.58 2.48
C VAL A 174 16.91 -12.53 3.69
N GLY A 175 17.42 -11.33 4.01
CA GLY A 175 18.52 -11.17 4.96
C GLY A 175 19.78 -11.90 4.47
N GLU A 176 20.33 -12.80 5.28
CA GLU A 176 21.55 -13.58 4.93
C GLU A 176 21.26 -14.87 4.16
N GLN A 177 19.99 -15.23 3.96
CA GLN A 177 19.61 -16.51 3.33
C GLN A 177 19.16 -16.30 1.89
N SER A 178 19.50 -17.26 1.02
CA SER A 178 18.98 -17.33 -0.34
C SER A 178 17.62 -18.03 -0.32
N ALA A 179 16.60 -17.40 -0.91
CA ALA A 179 15.26 -17.95 -1.02
C ALA A 179 14.88 -18.16 -2.48
N THR A 180 14.42 -19.36 -2.79
CA THR A 180 13.84 -19.73 -4.10
C THR A 180 12.36 -20.05 -3.98
N ASP A 181 11.90 -20.25 -2.76
CA ASP A 181 10.52 -20.57 -2.41
C ASP A 181 9.88 -19.41 -1.64
N ASP A 182 8.59 -19.54 -1.38
CA ASP A 182 7.82 -18.56 -0.65
C ASP A 182 8.41 -18.31 0.76
N SER A 183 8.74 -17.07 1.05
CA SER A 183 9.34 -16.67 2.32
C SER A 183 8.36 -15.82 3.13
N GLU A 184 8.18 -16.14 4.41
CA GLU A 184 7.36 -15.34 5.31
C GLU A 184 8.01 -13.96 5.55
N LEU A 185 7.21 -12.90 5.43
CA LEU A 185 7.63 -11.54 5.72
C LEU A 185 7.33 -11.19 7.19
N SER A 186 8.29 -10.57 7.82
CA SER A 186 8.19 -10.02 9.17
C SER A 186 8.61 -8.55 9.21
N ASN A 187 8.35 -7.90 10.32
CA ASN A 187 8.85 -6.54 10.53
C ASN A 187 10.37 -6.51 10.43
N GLY A 188 10.90 -5.57 9.63
CA GLY A 188 12.32 -5.46 9.35
C GLY A 188 12.84 -6.43 8.28
N SER A 189 11.99 -7.24 7.63
CA SER A 189 12.41 -8.06 6.49
C SER A 189 13.01 -7.19 5.41
N CYS A 190 14.19 -7.60 4.92
CA CYS A 190 14.88 -7.00 3.80
C CYS A 190 15.02 -8.06 2.70
N LEU A 191 14.46 -7.75 1.52
CA LEU A 191 14.48 -8.60 0.34
C LEU A 191 15.44 -8.00 -0.67
N GLU A 192 16.41 -8.78 -1.14
CA GLU A 192 17.38 -8.32 -2.12
C GLU A 192 17.33 -9.20 -3.38
N SER A 193 17.22 -8.58 -4.55
CA SER A 193 17.25 -9.25 -5.84
C SER A 193 18.01 -8.40 -6.85
N GLY A 194 19.26 -8.75 -7.10
CA GLY A 194 20.15 -7.93 -7.91
C GLY A 194 20.43 -6.59 -7.23
N ASP A 195 20.04 -5.51 -7.90
CA ASP A 195 20.12 -4.11 -7.42
C ASP A 195 18.82 -3.64 -6.72
N LEU A 196 17.80 -4.48 -6.64
CA LEU A 196 16.55 -4.17 -5.97
C LEU A 196 16.61 -4.54 -4.49
N THR A 197 16.30 -3.59 -3.64
CA THR A 197 16.07 -3.82 -2.20
C THR A 197 14.66 -3.40 -1.83
N ILE A 198 13.96 -4.27 -1.09
CA ILE A 198 12.64 -4.01 -0.52
C ILE A 198 12.71 -4.21 0.99
N THR A 199 12.39 -3.18 1.75
CA THR A 199 12.33 -3.24 3.22
C THR A 199 10.90 -3.11 3.70
N VAL A 200 10.53 -3.92 4.71
CA VAL A 200 9.21 -3.95 5.32
C VAL A 200 9.28 -3.38 6.73
N GLU A 201 8.41 -2.41 7.03
CA GLU A 201 8.31 -1.76 8.34
C GLU A 201 6.86 -1.79 8.83
N SER A 202 6.57 -2.50 9.94
CA SER A 202 5.23 -2.52 10.55
C SER A 202 4.92 -1.20 11.23
N LEU A 203 3.68 -0.74 11.12
CA LEU A 203 3.18 0.49 11.76
C LEU A 203 2.29 0.22 12.98
N ASP A 204 1.95 -1.04 13.23
CA ASP A 204 1.09 -1.48 14.34
C ASP A 204 1.89 -2.26 15.38
#